data_4641463a85b2fe2421613356c7b7e995
#
_entry.id   4641463a85b2fe2421613356c7b7e995
#
_cell.length_a   1.000
_cell.length_b   1.000
_cell.length_c   1.000
_cell.angle_alpha   90.00
_cell.angle_beta   90.00
_cell.angle_gamma   90.00
#
_symmetry.space_group_name_H-M   'P 1'
#
loop_
_entity.id
_entity.type
_entity.pdbx_description
1 polymer ?
#
loop_
_entity_poly.entity_id
_entity_poly.type
_entity_poly.pdbx_seq_one_letter_code
_entity_poly.pdbx_strand_id
1 'polypeptide(L)'
;LYIGHFLKAWSHRKHAFDDLLEAFTGNFLKAGNLAGGFAHYRAAHAGRVRMMKGEAPALPPIGVPTCVRWAEHDPLFPYEWTDRLGETFTNLDLAMFADVGHFPHREDPDRAASEIAACFARIGWC
;
A
#
# COMPACT_ATOMS: atom_id res chain seq x y z
N LEU A 1 -15.93 -15.42 -1.07
CA LEU A 1 -14.88 -16.07 -1.90
C LEU A 1 -13.92 -15.05 -2.51
N TYR A 2 -14.38 -14.04 -3.26
CA TYR A 2 -13.51 -13.07 -3.96
C TYR A 2 -12.58 -12.29 -3.01
N ILE A 3 -13.13 -11.61 -2.01
CA ILE A 3 -12.35 -10.81 -1.04
C ILE A 3 -11.35 -11.67 -0.29
N GLY A 4 -11.80 -12.81 0.27
CA GLY A 4 -10.92 -13.71 1.02
C GLY A 4 -9.77 -14.27 0.16
N HIS A 5 -9.99 -14.47 -1.14
CA HIS A 5 -8.93 -14.88 -2.05
C HIS A 5 -7.82 -13.82 -2.09
N PHE A 6 -8.14 -12.56 -2.33
CA PHE A 6 -7.13 -11.49 -2.41
C PHE A 6 -6.45 -11.24 -1.08
N LEU A 7 -7.19 -11.19 0.03
CA LEU A 7 -6.60 -11.00 1.34
C LEU A 7 -5.56 -12.10 1.64
N LYS A 8 -5.86 -13.36 1.34
CA LYS A 8 -4.91 -14.48 1.50
C LYS A 8 -3.78 -14.46 0.48
N ALA A 9 -4.08 -14.21 -0.79
CA ALA A 9 -3.08 -14.25 -1.85
C ALA A 9 -2.00 -13.17 -1.67
N TRP A 10 -2.42 -11.98 -1.23
CA TRP A 10 -1.53 -10.83 -1.09
C TRP A 10 -0.84 -10.73 0.29
N SER A 11 -1.31 -11.47 1.29
CA SER A 11 -0.61 -11.59 2.57
C SER A 11 0.52 -12.60 2.49
N HIS A 12 1.64 -12.31 3.11
CA HIS A 12 2.66 -13.30 3.45
C HIS A 12 2.16 -14.20 4.58
N ARG A 13 1.66 -13.59 5.67
CA ARG A 13 1.02 -14.29 6.81
C ARG A 13 -0.42 -14.64 6.48
N LYS A 14 -0.67 -15.84 5.98
CA LYS A 14 -1.94 -16.27 5.35
C LYS A 14 -3.18 -16.21 6.24
N HIS A 15 -3.01 -16.13 7.56
CA HIS A 15 -4.07 -16.06 8.55
C HIS A 15 -4.33 -14.64 9.10
N ALA A 16 -3.64 -13.63 8.57
CA ALA A 16 -3.71 -12.26 9.07
C ALA A 16 -5.12 -11.63 9.07
N PHE A 17 -6.04 -12.16 8.26
CA PHE A 17 -7.39 -11.65 8.11
C PHE A 17 -8.50 -12.63 8.55
N ASP A 18 -8.17 -13.77 9.14
CA ASP A 18 -9.16 -14.82 9.43
C ASP A 18 -10.28 -14.30 10.37
N ASP A 19 -9.96 -13.44 11.32
CA ASP A 19 -10.90 -12.80 12.25
C ASP A 19 -11.77 -11.67 11.64
N LEU A 20 -11.36 -11.10 10.51
CA LEU A 20 -12.04 -9.98 9.85
C LEU A 20 -12.73 -10.36 8.54
N LEU A 21 -12.53 -11.57 8.07
CA LEU A 21 -12.99 -11.99 6.74
C LEU A 21 -14.50 -11.85 6.57
N GLU A 22 -15.28 -12.20 7.60
CA GLU A 22 -16.74 -12.05 7.58
C GLU A 22 -17.16 -10.58 7.52
N ALA A 23 -16.54 -9.73 8.34
CA ALA A 23 -16.82 -8.29 8.37
C ALA A 23 -16.51 -7.62 7.01
N PHE A 24 -15.36 -7.92 6.42
CA PHE A 24 -15.00 -7.42 5.08
C PHE A 24 -15.97 -7.90 4.01
N THR A 25 -16.29 -9.20 4.01
CA THR A 25 -17.23 -9.77 3.04
C THR A 25 -18.61 -9.14 3.18
N GLY A 26 -19.11 -9.03 4.40
CA GLY A 26 -20.41 -8.39 4.70
C GLY A 26 -20.43 -6.92 4.27
N ASN A 27 -19.33 -6.19 4.46
CA ASN A 27 -19.24 -4.81 4.01
C ASN A 27 -19.31 -4.68 2.48
N PHE A 28 -18.63 -5.54 1.73
CA PHE A 28 -18.70 -5.54 0.26
C PHE A 28 -20.08 -5.90 -0.30
N LEU A 29 -20.88 -6.68 0.44
CA LEU A 29 -22.24 -7.04 0.04
C LEU A 29 -23.28 -5.92 0.24
N LYS A 30 -22.93 -4.85 0.96
CA LYS A 30 -23.81 -3.68 1.11
C LYS A 30 -24.03 -2.99 -0.23
N ALA A 31 -25.23 -2.46 -0.44
CA ALA A 31 -25.61 -1.78 -1.67
C ALA A 31 -24.62 -0.63 -1.99
N GLY A 32 -24.10 -0.62 -3.22
CA GLY A 32 -23.17 0.40 -3.69
C GLY A 32 -21.68 0.17 -3.34
N ASN A 33 -21.35 -0.63 -2.32
CA ASN A 33 -19.97 -0.77 -1.86
C ASN A 33 -19.06 -1.44 -2.90
N LEU A 34 -19.55 -2.45 -3.59
CA LEU A 34 -18.79 -3.08 -4.68
C LEU A 34 -18.54 -2.09 -5.84
N ALA A 35 -19.57 -1.33 -6.22
CA ALA A 35 -19.43 -0.30 -7.26
C ALA A 35 -18.46 0.81 -6.82
N GLY A 36 -18.51 1.23 -5.55
CA GLY A 36 -17.58 2.19 -4.93
C GLY A 36 -16.15 1.67 -4.94
N GLY A 37 -15.94 0.42 -4.56
CA GLY A 37 -14.62 -0.22 -4.56
C GLY A 37 -13.93 -0.22 -5.93
N PHE A 38 -14.71 -0.28 -7.03
CA PHE A 38 -14.18 -0.20 -8.39
C PHE A 38 -14.19 1.20 -9.00
N ALA A 39 -14.78 2.20 -8.33
CA ALA A 39 -14.93 3.54 -8.89
C ALA A 39 -13.59 4.20 -9.18
N HIS A 40 -12.60 4.06 -8.29
CA HIS A 40 -11.28 4.64 -8.48
C HIS A 40 -10.52 4.05 -9.69
N TYR A 41 -10.69 2.76 -9.96
CA TYR A 41 -10.08 2.14 -11.15
C TYR A 41 -10.66 2.74 -12.44
N ARG A 42 -11.99 2.97 -12.47
CA ARG A 42 -12.64 3.61 -13.62
C ARG A 42 -12.19 5.07 -13.77
N ALA A 43 -12.16 5.82 -12.67
CA ALA A 43 -11.73 7.22 -12.68
C ALA A 43 -10.26 7.39 -13.09
N ALA A 44 -9.38 6.49 -12.63
CA ALA A 44 -7.95 6.54 -12.95
C ALA A 44 -7.60 6.04 -14.37
N HIS A 45 -8.55 5.40 -15.08
CA HIS A 45 -8.25 4.73 -16.36
C HIS A 45 -7.64 5.68 -17.40
N ALA A 46 -8.25 6.83 -17.64
CA ALA A 46 -7.76 7.80 -18.62
C ALA A 46 -6.34 8.31 -18.27
N GLY A 47 -6.08 8.56 -16.99
CA GLY A 47 -4.75 8.96 -16.50
C GLY A 47 -3.70 7.88 -16.73
N ARG A 48 -4.03 6.62 -16.44
CA ARG A 48 -3.12 5.47 -16.68
C ARG A 48 -2.78 5.32 -18.17
N VAL A 49 -3.79 5.43 -19.05
CA VAL A 49 -3.56 5.38 -20.52
C VAL A 49 -2.60 6.47 -20.96
N ARG A 50 -2.76 7.70 -20.46
CA ARG A 50 -1.83 8.80 -20.75
C ARG A 50 -0.41 8.52 -20.26
N MET A 51 -0.28 8.00 -19.02
CA MET A 51 1.03 7.59 -18.48
C MET A 51 1.71 6.54 -19.37
N MET A 52 0.96 5.51 -19.78
CA MET A 52 1.51 4.44 -20.65
C MET A 52 1.97 4.96 -22.02
N LYS A 53 1.37 6.06 -22.51
CA LYS A 53 1.77 6.72 -23.75
C LYS A 53 2.91 7.74 -23.57
N GLY A 54 3.39 7.95 -22.34
CA GLY A 54 4.37 9.01 -22.05
C GLY A 54 3.79 10.42 -22.11
N GLU A 55 2.47 10.58 -22.09
CA GLU A 55 1.76 11.86 -22.20
C GLU A 55 1.45 12.47 -20.81
N ALA A 56 1.85 11.80 -19.72
CA ALA A 56 1.65 12.33 -18.38
C ALA A 56 2.61 13.48 -18.12
N PRO A 57 2.14 14.58 -17.47
CA PRO A 57 3.03 15.67 -17.10
C PRO A 57 4.06 15.19 -16.08
N ALA A 58 5.29 15.69 -16.19
CA ALA A 58 6.29 15.52 -15.16
C ALA A 58 5.80 16.21 -13.87
N LEU A 59 5.80 15.48 -12.77
CA LEU A 59 5.47 16.03 -11.46
C LEU A 59 6.77 16.49 -10.77
N PRO A 60 6.73 17.60 -10.00
CA PRO A 60 7.89 18.03 -9.23
C PRO A 60 8.18 17.00 -8.13
N PRO A 61 9.44 16.82 -7.74
CA PRO A 61 9.79 15.97 -6.62
C PRO A 61 9.13 16.42 -5.31
N ILE A 62 8.85 15.48 -4.44
CA ILE A 62 8.21 15.70 -3.13
C ILE A 62 9.32 15.90 -2.09
N GLY A 63 9.39 17.11 -1.49
CA GLY A 63 10.42 17.47 -0.52
C GLY A 63 10.05 17.25 0.95
N VAL A 64 8.79 16.90 1.26
CA VAL A 64 8.39 16.62 2.64
C VAL A 64 9.09 15.36 3.15
N PRO A 65 9.46 15.30 4.44
CA PRO A 65 10.04 14.10 5.03
C PRO A 65 9.09 12.90 4.82
N THR A 66 9.60 11.86 4.18
CA THR A 66 8.80 10.69 3.79
C THR A 66 9.47 9.41 4.29
N CYS A 67 8.72 8.62 5.05
CA CYS A 67 9.17 7.30 5.47
C CYS A 67 8.43 6.24 4.66
N VAL A 68 9.18 5.39 3.99
CA VAL A 68 8.64 4.25 3.24
C VAL A 68 9.14 2.97 3.87
N ARG A 69 8.22 2.10 4.24
CA ARG A 69 8.48 0.74 4.70
C ARG A 69 7.90 -0.22 3.67
N TRP A 70 8.77 -0.75 2.81
CA TRP A 70 8.33 -1.58 1.68
C TRP A 70 8.35 -3.05 2.07
N ALA A 71 7.21 -3.72 1.91
CA ALA A 71 7.07 -5.12 2.30
C ALA A 71 7.94 -6.06 1.47
N GLU A 72 8.66 -6.97 2.14
CA GLU A 72 9.59 -7.90 1.49
C GLU A 72 8.89 -8.88 0.55
N HIS A 73 7.71 -9.36 0.97
CA HIS A 73 6.98 -10.41 0.26
C HIS A 73 5.68 -9.89 -0.39
N ASP A 74 5.67 -8.61 -0.80
CA ASP A 74 4.52 -8.06 -1.52
C ASP A 74 4.43 -8.64 -2.94
N PRO A 75 3.37 -9.41 -3.27
CA PRO A 75 3.24 -10.01 -4.58
C PRO A 75 2.82 -9.01 -5.68
N LEU A 76 2.41 -7.79 -5.30
CA LEU A 76 1.96 -6.76 -6.23
C LEU A 76 3.05 -5.72 -6.53
N PHE A 77 3.86 -5.39 -5.52
CA PHE A 77 4.88 -4.35 -5.58
C PHE A 77 6.22 -4.92 -5.12
N PRO A 78 6.99 -5.57 -6.01
CA PRO A 78 8.30 -6.10 -5.69
C PRO A 78 9.23 -5.03 -5.10
N TYR A 79 10.09 -5.41 -4.15
CA TYR A 79 11.00 -4.48 -3.48
C TYR A 79 11.93 -3.77 -4.46
N GLU A 80 12.30 -4.42 -5.54
CA GLU A 80 13.16 -3.88 -6.61
C GLU A 80 12.58 -2.60 -7.25
N TRP A 81 11.28 -2.38 -7.16
CA TRP A 81 10.62 -1.16 -7.66
C TRP A 81 10.89 0.08 -6.80
N THR A 82 11.60 -0.09 -5.69
CA THR A 82 12.01 1.04 -4.84
C THR A 82 13.23 1.79 -5.39
N ASP A 83 13.91 1.26 -6.41
CA ASP A 83 15.15 1.75 -7.00
C ASP A 83 15.10 3.23 -7.42
N ARG A 84 13.92 3.71 -7.83
CA ARG A 84 13.70 5.08 -8.29
C ARG A 84 12.88 5.97 -7.35
N LEU A 85 12.57 5.52 -6.15
CA LEU A 85 11.80 6.33 -5.20
C LEU A 85 12.51 7.64 -4.83
N GLY A 86 13.84 7.66 -4.80
CA GLY A 86 14.63 8.87 -4.56
C GLY A 86 14.48 9.95 -5.63
N GLU A 87 14.04 9.60 -6.84
CA GLU A 87 13.73 10.60 -7.87
C GLU A 87 12.40 11.33 -7.56
N THR A 88 11.49 10.66 -6.85
CA THR A 88 10.19 11.22 -6.47
C THR A 88 10.26 11.90 -5.10
N PHE A 89 10.94 11.31 -4.13
CA PHE A 89 11.03 11.80 -2.75
C PHE A 89 12.44 12.24 -2.43
N THR A 90 12.68 13.55 -2.35
CA THR A 90 14.03 14.08 -2.08
C THR A 90 14.46 13.99 -0.62
N ASN A 91 13.53 13.75 0.30
CA ASN A 91 13.78 13.52 1.73
C ASN A 91 13.17 12.17 2.14
N LEU A 92 13.76 11.09 1.63
CA LEU A 92 13.27 9.72 1.75
C LEU A 92 14.04 8.93 2.80
N ASP A 93 13.31 8.30 3.71
CA ASP A 93 13.79 7.21 4.54
C ASP A 93 13.11 5.91 4.10
N LEU A 94 13.86 5.11 3.37
CA LEU A 94 13.40 3.84 2.82
C LEU A 94 14.02 2.68 3.59
N ALA A 95 13.19 1.75 4.04
CA ALA A 95 13.65 0.48 4.57
C ALA A 95 12.73 -0.67 4.16
N MET A 96 13.29 -1.86 4.06
CA MET A 96 12.54 -3.09 3.88
C MET A 96 11.77 -3.43 5.16
N PHE A 97 10.52 -3.82 5.01
CA PHE A 97 9.71 -4.38 6.09
C PHE A 97 9.69 -5.91 5.91
N ALA A 98 10.58 -6.59 6.62
CA ALA A 98 10.81 -8.02 6.46
C ALA A 98 9.61 -8.87 6.94
N ASP A 99 9.48 -10.08 6.39
CA ASP A 99 8.51 -11.11 6.79
C ASP A 99 7.03 -10.70 6.70
N VAL A 100 6.68 -9.74 5.84
CA VAL A 100 5.30 -9.31 5.59
C VAL A 100 5.01 -9.17 4.10
N GLY A 101 3.74 -9.31 3.74
CA GLY A 101 3.22 -9.09 2.40
C GLY A 101 2.56 -7.72 2.23
N HIS A 102 1.53 -7.67 1.40
CA HIS A 102 0.86 -6.43 0.99
C HIS A 102 0.18 -5.65 2.12
N PHE A 103 -0.05 -6.29 3.27
CA PHE A 103 -0.80 -5.71 4.39
C PHE A 103 0.05 -5.65 5.68
N PRO A 104 1.20 -4.96 5.70
CA PRO A 104 2.12 -4.99 6.84
C PRO A 104 1.46 -4.56 8.16
N HIS A 105 0.55 -3.59 8.11
CA HIS A 105 -0.21 -3.11 9.28
C HIS A 105 -1.15 -4.17 9.88
N ARG A 106 -1.47 -5.21 9.13
CA ARG A 106 -2.31 -6.31 9.57
C ARG A 106 -1.50 -7.58 9.85
N GLU A 107 -0.45 -7.78 9.10
CA GLU A 107 0.42 -8.94 9.23
C GLU A 107 1.37 -8.82 10.44
N ASP A 108 1.79 -7.60 10.78
CA ASP A 108 2.62 -7.28 11.94
C ASP A 108 2.23 -5.91 12.51
N PRO A 109 1.08 -5.81 13.21
CA PRO A 109 0.53 -4.54 13.67
C PRO A 109 1.41 -3.80 14.67
N ASP A 110 2.04 -4.52 15.60
CA ASP A 110 2.89 -3.92 16.63
C ASP A 110 4.15 -3.28 16.02
N ARG A 111 4.78 -4.00 15.11
CA ARG A 111 5.92 -3.48 14.38
C ARG A 111 5.52 -2.33 13.45
N ALA A 112 4.40 -2.43 12.75
CA ALA A 112 3.89 -1.34 11.91
C ALA A 112 3.63 -0.07 12.72
N ALA A 113 3.01 -0.19 13.89
CA ALA A 113 2.79 0.94 14.81
C ALA A 113 4.12 1.55 15.30
N SER A 114 5.09 0.71 15.65
CA SER A 114 6.42 1.15 16.09
C SER A 114 7.18 1.89 14.99
N GLU A 115 7.14 1.41 13.75
CA GLU A 115 7.78 2.08 12.61
C GLU A 115 7.12 3.43 12.29
N ILE A 116 5.79 3.53 12.40
CA ILE A 116 5.06 4.79 12.25
C ILE A 116 5.48 5.78 13.34
N ALA A 117 5.49 5.36 14.60
CA ALA A 117 5.91 6.20 15.72
C ALA A 117 7.37 6.68 15.57
N ALA A 118 8.27 5.79 15.19
CA ALA A 118 9.67 6.12 14.92
C ALA A 118 9.83 7.13 13.78
N CYS A 119 9.00 7.02 12.73
CA CYS A 119 8.98 8.00 11.65
C CYS A 119 8.56 9.38 12.15
N PHE A 120 7.44 9.48 12.89
CA PHE A 120 6.98 10.76 13.43
C PHE A 120 7.99 11.40 14.40
N ALA A 121 8.60 10.61 15.28
CA ALA A 121 9.64 11.11 16.17
C ALA A 121 10.83 11.71 15.41
N ARG A 122 11.26 11.06 14.32
CA ARG A 122 12.39 11.54 13.52
C ARG A 122 12.11 12.82 12.77
N ILE A 123 10.88 13.05 12.33
CA ILE A 123 10.48 14.28 11.62
C ILE A 123 10.02 15.39 12.58
N GLY A 124 10.10 15.17 13.89
CA GLY A 124 9.77 16.19 14.91
C GLY A 124 8.27 16.42 15.10
N TRP A 125 7.44 15.40 14.86
CA TRP A 125 5.98 15.48 15.03
C TRP A 125 5.47 14.84 16.34
N CYS A 126 6.33 14.66 17.32
CA CYS A 126 5.99 14.18 18.67
C CYS A 126 6.30 15.24 19.71
#